data_8a8499371e8b80d1f4c3c1cd9196499f
#
_entry.id   8a8499371e8b80d1f4c3c1cd9196499f
#
_cell.length_a   1.000
_cell.length_b   1.000
_cell.length_c   1.000
_cell.angle_alpha   90.00
_cell.angle_beta   90.00
_cell.angle_gamma   90.00
#
_symmetry.space_group_name_H-M   'P 1'
#
loop_
_entity.id
_entity.type
_entity.pdbx_description
1 polymer ?
#
loop_
_entity_poly.entity_id
_entity_poly.type
_entity_poly.pdbx_seq_one_letter_code
_entity_poly.pdbx_strand_id
1 'polypeptide(L)'
;MIQQAQGLFFEKYHSIFIINADHNKKALFSRSKVFTDMICSGRMEIVMFYKSTRNSDIKVTSAEAITQGISAEGGLFVPEEIPAISIDEIKGLADMSYADRAAFVFSKYLTDFTDAEIHYCTDNAYTTKNFESESITEISHLFDGTYMLELWHGPTCAFKDMALQILPYFLTTSAKKINLDKKIVILVATSGDTGKAALEGFKDVEGTQIMVFYPEQGVSPMQKRQMITQEGSNVGVCAIKGNFDDCQNGVKSIFTDNDIKAKLENGSMMFSSANSINWGRLVPQIVYYVSSYAELVKNEQISAGEKINIVVPTGNFGNILAAYYAKQMGVPVNKLICASNINNVLTDFINTGIYDRNRNFYATCSPSMDILISSNLERLLYILTGCNDAKIKEWFGSLAETGKYEVSDDIKKLLKQDFCAGFCDDNDTKATIKKIFDEYSYTCDTHTAVAVKVYNDYIAETGDKTKTIIASTASPYKFSASVLEAIDGSAPEIDEYDMIEKLYEHSGYAVPKSLAELKNKKARFDVSIEKSEMKDFVLKNLGL
;
A
#
# COMPACT_ATOMS: atom_id res chain seq x y z
N MET A 1 -31.49 -20.33 -32.67
CA MET A 1 -31.14 -20.17 -31.24
C MET A 1 -30.52 -18.81 -30.91
N ILE A 2 -29.59 -18.30 -31.71
CA ILE A 2 -28.92 -16.98 -31.44
C ILE A 2 -29.91 -15.79 -31.61
N GLN A 3 -30.83 -15.83 -32.58
CA GLN A 3 -31.82 -14.77 -32.78
C GLN A 3 -32.92 -14.73 -31.71
N GLN A 4 -33.24 -15.86 -31.07
CA GLN A 4 -34.21 -15.91 -29.96
C GLN A 4 -33.61 -15.43 -28.64
N ALA A 5 -32.29 -15.62 -28.43
CA ALA A 5 -31.61 -15.09 -27.27
C ALA A 5 -31.43 -13.56 -27.30
N GLN A 6 -31.31 -12.99 -28.52
CA GLN A 6 -31.24 -11.54 -28.71
C GLN A 6 -32.59 -10.84 -28.46
N GLY A 7 -33.70 -11.45 -28.82
CA GLY A 7 -35.02 -10.91 -28.57
C GLY A 7 -35.39 -10.84 -27.08
N LEU A 8 -35.11 -11.89 -26.32
CA LEU A 8 -35.35 -11.95 -24.87
C LEU A 8 -34.51 -11.00 -24.05
N PHE A 9 -33.31 -10.69 -24.56
CA PHE A 9 -32.39 -9.73 -23.92
C PHE A 9 -32.89 -8.28 -24.08
N PHE A 10 -33.43 -7.94 -25.26
CA PHE A 10 -33.96 -6.61 -25.53
C PHE A 10 -35.22 -6.29 -24.71
N GLU A 11 -36.13 -7.24 -24.51
CA GLU A 11 -37.35 -7.02 -23.71
C GLU A 11 -37.05 -6.85 -22.21
N LYS A 12 -36.05 -7.54 -21.67
CA LYS A 12 -35.74 -7.49 -20.24
C LYS A 12 -35.02 -6.19 -19.81
N TYR A 13 -34.38 -5.49 -20.72
CA TYR A 13 -33.64 -4.24 -20.41
C TYR A 13 -34.35 -2.96 -20.90
N HIS A 14 -35.39 -3.07 -21.73
CA HIS A 14 -36.20 -1.91 -22.15
C HIS A 14 -37.05 -1.32 -21.01
N SER A 15 -37.40 -2.14 -20.02
CA SER A 15 -38.19 -1.71 -18.86
C SER A 15 -37.38 -0.92 -17.81
N ILE A 16 -36.03 -0.96 -17.85
CA ILE A 16 -35.15 -0.24 -16.91
C ILE A 16 -34.85 1.18 -17.41
N PHE A 17 -35.09 1.47 -18.69
CA PHE A 17 -34.70 2.74 -19.32
C PHE A 17 -35.77 3.83 -19.35
N ILE A 18 -36.99 3.58 -18.84
CA ILE A 18 -38.10 4.54 -18.93
C ILE A 18 -38.34 5.35 -17.64
N ILE A 19 -37.57 5.15 -16.58
CA ILE A 19 -37.72 5.95 -15.35
C ILE A 19 -36.49 6.82 -15.15
N ASN A 20 -36.59 8.08 -15.54
CA ASN A 20 -35.83 9.30 -15.29
C ASN A 20 -35.22 9.96 -16.53
N ALA A 21 -36.09 10.53 -17.32
CA ALA A 21 -35.70 11.53 -18.32
C ALA A 21 -36.02 12.93 -17.78
N ASP A 22 -35.18 13.44 -16.92
CA ASP A 22 -34.91 14.88 -16.79
C ASP A 22 -33.64 15.12 -16.00
N HIS A 23 -32.75 15.98 -16.59
CA HIS A 23 -31.45 16.43 -16.13
C HIS A 23 -30.21 15.51 -16.35
N ASN A 24 -29.69 15.45 -17.55
CA ASN A 24 -28.24 15.43 -17.93
C ASN A 24 -27.98 14.79 -19.30
N LYS A 25 -28.38 15.45 -20.38
CA LYS A 25 -28.17 14.93 -21.75
C LYS A 25 -26.70 14.75 -22.16
N LYS A 26 -25.73 15.41 -21.52
CA LYS A 26 -24.30 15.26 -21.87
C LYS A 26 -23.65 13.99 -21.27
N ALA A 27 -24.06 13.56 -20.10
CA ALA A 27 -23.53 12.33 -19.48
C ALA A 27 -24.07 11.04 -20.13
N LEU A 28 -25.28 11.09 -20.66
CA LEU A 28 -25.87 9.94 -21.40
C LEU A 28 -25.20 9.70 -22.76
N PHE A 29 -24.77 10.76 -23.47
CA PHE A 29 -24.11 10.61 -24.78
C PHE A 29 -22.72 9.97 -24.68
N SER A 30 -21.95 10.26 -23.63
CA SER A 30 -20.65 9.61 -23.36
C SER A 30 -20.81 8.13 -23.04
N ARG A 31 -21.80 7.76 -22.22
CA ARG A 31 -22.08 6.36 -21.87
C ARG A 31 -22.59 5.52 -23.03
N SER A 32 -23.38 6.11 -23.96
CA SER A 32 -23.88 5.40 -25.13
C SER A 32 -22.79 5.06 -26.14
N LYS A 33 -21.75 5.88 -26.27
CA LYS A 33 -20.65 5.66 -27.20
C LYS A 33 -19.76 4.49 -26.74
N VAL A 34 -19.42 4.43 -25.44
CA VAL A 34 -18.68 3.31 -24.85
C VAL A 34 -19.48 2.01 -25.01
N PHE A 35 -20.80 2.05 -24.79
CA PHE A 35 -21.66 0.88 -24.93
C PHE A 35 -21.80 0.42 -26.40
N THR A 36 -21.79 1.34 -27.36
CA THR A 36 -21.86 1.03 -28.78
C THR A 36 -20.54 0.45 -29.31
N ASP A 37 -19.39 0.98 -28.85
CA ASP A 37 -18.08 0.47 -29.21
C ASP A 37 -17.81 -0.94 -28.62
N MET A 38 -18.34 -1.24 -27.42
CA MET A 38 -18.31 -2.58 -26.79
C MET A 38 -19.13 -3.62 -27.58
N ILE A 39 -20.28 -3.26 -28.14
CA ILE A 39 -21.12 -4.18 -28.94
C ILE A 39 -20.47 -4.49 -30.31
N CYS A 40 -19.74 -3.54 -30.87
CA CYS A 40 -19.07 -3.73 -32.16
C CYS A 40 -17.81 -4.60 -32.10
N SER A 41 -17.17 -4.77 -30.94
CA SER A 41 -15.96 -5.60 -30.76
C SER A 41 -16.25 -7.10 -30.56
N GLY A 42 -17.49 -7.50 -30.33
CA GLY A 42 -17.89 -8.91 -30.17
C GLY A 42 -17.40 -9.58 -28.88
N ARG A 43 -16.72 -8.86 -27.98
CA ARG A 43 -16.41 -9.26 -26.62
C ARG A 43 -17.23 -8.41 -25.64
N MET A 44 -18.18 -9.00 -24.94
CA MET A 44 -18.72 -8.40 -23.73
C MET A 44 -17.65 -8.55 -22.62
N GLU A 45 -16.73 -7.62 -22.54
CA GLU A 45 -15.85 -7.52 -21.38
C GLU A 45 -16.70 -7.09 -20.19
N ILE A 46 -16.76 -7.95 -19.17
CA ILE A 46 -17.47 -7.64 -17.92
C ILE A 46 -16.59 -6.63 -17.19
N VAL A 47 -16.99 -5.35 -17.20
CA VAL A 47 -16.28 -4.30 -16.46
C VAL A 47 -16.53 -4.50 -14.97
N MET A 48 -15.48 -4.69 -14.19
CA MET A 48 -15.53 -4.70 -12.74
C MET A 48 -15.73 -3.28 -12.22
N PHE A 49 -16.75 -3.09 -11.39
CA PHE A 49 -16.98 -1.83 -10.71
C PHE A 49 -16.42 -1.85 -9.29
N TYR A 50 -16.20 -0.65 -8.78
CA TYR A 50 -15.74 -0.39 -7.42
C TYR A 50 -16.81 0.35 -6.64
N LYS A 51 -17.00 -0.05 -5.38
CA LYS A 51 -17.93 0.57 -4.44
C LYS A 51 -17.17 1.29 -3.35
N SER A 52 -17.82 2.27 -2.72
CA SER A 52 -17.32 2.88 -1.50
C SER A 52 -17.70 2.04 -0.28
N THR A 53 -16.78 1.87 0.66
CA THR A 53 -17.03 1.21 1.95
C THR A 53 -18.10 1.92 2.79
N ARG A 54 -18.34 3.21 2.53
CA ARG A 54 -19.33 4.02 3.26
C ARG A 54 -20.56 4.42 2.44
N ASN A 55 -20.62 4.02 1.18
CA ASN A 55 -21.80 4.22 0.33
C ASN A 55 -21.80 3.21 -0.81
N SER A 56 -22.55 2.13 -0.64
CA SER A 56 -22.62 1.03 -1.61
C SER A 56 -23.35 1.40 -2.92
N ASP A 57 -24.05 2.55 -2.98
CA ASP A 57 -24.68 3.04 -4.20
C ASP A 57 -23.67 3.67 -5.17
N ILE A 58 -22.48 4.06 -4.67
CA ILE A 58 -21.39 4.56 -5.50
C ILE A 58 -20.79 3.41 -6.29
N LYS A 59 -20.83 3.54 -7.62
CA LYS A 59 -20.21 2.62 -8.57
C LYS A 59 -19.30 3.40 -9.51
N VAL A 60 -18.02 3.06 -9.49
CA VAL A 60 -17.00 3.69 -10.33
C VAL A 60 -16.14 2.61 -11.00
N THR A 61 -15.51 2.93 -12.12
CA THR A 61 -14.52 2.07 -12.77
C THR A 61 -13.21 2.05 -11.97
N SER A 62 -12.27 1.15 -12.30
CA SER A 62 -10.96 1.14 -11.65
C SER A 62 -10.19 2.44 -11.91
N ALA A 63 -10.28 2.97 -13.13
CA ALA A 63 -9.65 4.25 -13.48
C ALA A 63 -10.20 5.43 -12.65
N GLU A 64 -11.52 5.49 -12.45
CA GLU A 64 -12.13 6.51 -11.59
C GLU A 64 -11.73 6.34 -10.12
N ALA A 65 -11.71 5.10 -9.59
CA ALA A 65 -11.32 4.80 -8.21
C ALA A 65 -9.86 5.18 -7.94
N ILE A 66 -8.94 4.88 -8.85
CA ILE A 66 -7.51 5.22 -8.75
C ILE A 66 -7.32 6.72 -8.82
N THR A 67 -7.99 7.41 -9.76
CA THR A 67 -7.85 8.85 -9.94
C THR A 67 -8.39 9.65 -8.75
N GLN A 68 -9.54 9.24 -8.19
CA GLN A 68 -10.11 9.87 -6.99
C GLN A 68 -9.30 9.54 -5.73
N GLY A 69 -8.78 8.32 -5.61
CA GLY A 69 -8.03 7.83 -4.45
C GLY A 69 -8.87 7.53 -3.22
N ILE A 70 -9.91 8.32 -2.96
CA ILE A 70 -10.89 8.17 -1.87
C ILE A 70 -12.24 8.68 -2.36
N SER A 71 -13.32 8.09 -1.88
CA SER A 71 -14.66 8.55 -2.22
C SER A 71 -15.01 9.87 -1.55
N ALA A 72 -15.93 10.64 -2.15
CA ALA A 72 -16.25 12.00 -1.72
C ALA A 72 -16.76 12.09 -0.26
N GLU A 73 -17.44 11.03 0.24
CA GLU A 73 -17.91 10.94 1.63
C GLU A 73 -16.85 10.34 2.58
N GLY A 74 -15.63 10.08 2.09
CA GLY A 74 -14.49 9.59 2.86
C GLY A 74 -14.39 8.07 2.97
N GLY A 75 -15.24 7.31 2.26
CA GLY A 75 -15.16 5.85 2.16
C GLY A 75 -14.03 5.39 1.22
N LEU A 76 -13.59 4.16 1.38
CA LEU A 76 -12.51 3.58 0.59
C LEU A 76 -13.09 2.74 -0.56
N PHE A 77 -12.46 2.83 -1.74
CA PHE A 77 -12.89 2.00 -2.87
C PHE A 77 -12.47 0.54 -2.70
N VAL A 78 -13.41 -0.37 -2.97
CA VAL A 78 -13.23 -1.83 -3.01
C VAL A 78 -13.86 -2.39 -4.28
N PRO A 79 -13.29 -3.43 -4.93
CA PRO A 79 -13.93 -4.08 -6.07
C PRO A 79 -15.26 -4.73 -5.65
N GLU A 80 -16.24 -4.80 -6.55
CA GLU A 80 -17.54 -5.45 -6.27
C GLU A 80 -17.39 -6.93 -5.96
N GLU A 81 -16.38 -7.57 -6.53
CA GLU A 81 -16.03 -8.97 -6.28
C GLU A 81 -14.52 -9.16 -6.28
N ILE A 82 -14.06 -10.20 -5.63
CA ILE A 82 -12.64 -10.60 -5.63
C ILE A 82 -12.47 -11.68 -6.70
N PRO A 83 -11.68 -11.44 -7.75
CA PRO A 83 -11.52 -12.40 -8.84
C PRO A 83 -10.75 -13.64 -8.36
N ALA A 84 -11.17 -14.80 -8.83
CA ALA A 84 -10.51 -16.06 -8.51
C ALA A 84 -9.34 -16.35 -9.46
N ILE A 85 -8.32 -17.00 -8.93
CA ILE A 85 -7.21 -17.63 -9.67
C ILE A 85 -7.09 -19.10 -9.26
N SER A 86 -6.90 -19.97 -10.22
CA SER A 86 -6.73 -21.39 -9.98
C SER A 86 -5.27 -21.72 -9.63
N ILE A 87 -5.05 -22.87 -9.01
CA ILE A 87 -3.69 -23.39 -8.73
C ILE A 87 -2.89 -23.60 -10.02
N ASP A 88 -3.54 -23.97 -11.11
CA ASP A 88 -2.84 -24.15 -12.40
C ASP A 88 -2.46 -22.81 -13.04
N GLU A 89 -3.28 -21.77 -12.89
CA GLU A 89 -2.87 -20.40 -13.25
C GLU A 89 -1.67 -19.94 -12.41
N ILE A 90 -1.68 -20.15 -11.08
CA ILE A 90 -0.55 -19.81 -10.20
C ILE A 90 0.74 -20.53 -10.64
N LYS A 91 0.66 -21.84 -10.97
CA LYS A 91 1.81 -22.57 -11.51
C LYS A 91 2.32 -21.94 -12.81
N GLY A 92 1.42 -21.53 -13.70
CA GLY A 92 1.77 -20.87 -14.94
C GLY A 92 2.51 -19.54 -14.76
N LEU A 93 2.30 -18.87 -13.63
CA LEU A 93 3.03 -17.64 -13.29
C LEU A 93 4.50 -17.88 -12.91
N ALA A 94 4.87 -19.08 -12.52
CA ALA A 94 6.18 -19.39 -11.95
C ALA A 94 7.35 -19.05 -12.90
N ASP A 95 7.15 -19.23 -14.22
CA ASP A 95 8.17 -18.97 -15.25
C ASP A 95 8.06 -17.57 -15.88
N MET A 96 7.09 -16.76 -15.45
CA MET A 96 6.91 -15.40 -15.93
C MET A 96 7.80 -14.41 -15.18
N SER A 97 8.13 -13.29 -15.83
CA SER A 97 8.75 -12.15 -15.16
C SER A 97 7.82 -11.56 -14.09
N TYR A 98 8.36 -10.81 -13.13
CA TYR A 98 7.51 -10.12 -12.14
C TYR A 98 6.53 -9.15 -12.81
N ALA A 99 6.95 -8.43 -13.86
CA ALA A 99 6.08 -7.52 -14.61
C ALA A 99 4.90 -8.26 -15.26
N ASP A 100 5.12 -9.45 -15.82
CA ASP A 100 4.05 -10.27 -16.41
C ASP A 100 3.12 -10.86 -15.34
N ARG A 101 3.68 -11.30 -14.19
CA ARG A 101 2.87 -11.72 -13.03
C ARG A 101 1.99 -10.58 -12.54
N ALA A 102 2.53 -9.37 -12.50
CA ALA A 102 1.79 -8.17 -12.14
C ALA A 102 0.69 -7.86 -13.16
N ALA A 103 1.00 -7.92 -14.46
CA ALA A 103 0.02 -7.72 -15.52
C ALA A 103 -1.13 -8.72 -15.42
N PHE A 104 -0.83 -9.99 -15.15
CA PHE A 104 -1.86 -11.01 -14.92
C PHE A 104 -2.79 -10.66 -13.74
N VAL A 105 -2.25 -10.27 -12.58
CA VAL A 105 -3.07 -9.90 -11.43
C VAL A 105 -3.87 -8.63 -11.72
N PHE A 106 -3.28 -7.63 -12.37
CA PHE A 106 -3.95 -6.37 -12.68
C PHE A 106 -5.07 -6.55 -13.70
N SER A 107 -4.92 -7.41 -14.70
CA SER A 107 -5.98 -7.70 -15.66
C SER A 107 -7.25 -8.26 -15.02
N LYS A 108 -7.13 -8.92 -13.87
CA LYS A 108 -8.28 -9.43 -13.10
C LYS A 108 -9.04 -8.30 -12.36
N TYR A 109 -8.35 -7.22 -11.97
CA TYR A 109 -8.94 -6.10 -11.20
C TYR A 109 -9.21 -4.85 -12.06
N LEU A 110 -8.31 -4.50 -12.96
CA LEU A 110 -8.39 -3.29 -13.77
C LEU A 110 -9.03 -3.60 -15.13
N THR A 111 -10.23 -4.17 -15.11
CA THR A 111 -10.91 -4.70 -16.30
C THR A 111 -11.35 -3.64 -17.31
N ASP A 112 -11.30 -2.36 -16.94
CA ASP A 112 -11.48 -1.23 -17.84
C ASP A 112 -10.17 -0.78 -18.51
N PHE A 113 -9.01 -1.35 -18.14
CA PHE A 113 -7.74 -1.16 -18.83
C PHE A 113 -7.58 -2.20 -19.94
N THR A 114 -6.96 -1.82 -21.05
CA THR A 114 -6.52 -2.76 -22.07
C THR A 114 -5.24 -3.47 -21.65
N ASP A 115 -4.96 -4.64 -22.23
CA ASP A 115 -3.70 -5.36 -21.97
C ASP A 115 -2.47 -4.49 -22.25
N ALA A 116 -2.51 -3.68 -23.31
CA ALA A 116 -1.43 -2.76 -23.65
C ALA A 116 -1.22 -1.66 -22.60
N GLU A 117 -2.29 -1.13 -21.99
CA GLU A 117 -2.21 -0.14 -20.92
C GLU A 117 -1.65 -0.76 -19.63
N ILE A 118 -2.04 -2.00 -19.33
CA ILE A 118 -1.52 -2.73 -18.17
C ILE A 118 -0.02 -2.99 -18.35
N HIS A 119 0.40 -3.56 -19.49
CA HIS A 119 1.82 -3.79 -19.79
C HIS A 119 2.63 -2.49 -19.83
N TYR A 120 2.08 -1.41 -20.37
CA TYR A 120 2.72 -0.09 -20.25
C TYR A 120 3.01 0.29 -18.81
N CYS A 121 2.09 0.06 -17.88
CA CYS A 121 2.30 0.37 -16.47
C CYS A 121 3.33 -0.57 -15.82
N THR A 122 3.24 -1.88 -16.06
CA THR A 122 4.13 -2.87 -15.43
C THR A 122 5.56 -2.80 -15.95
N ASP A 123 5.74 -2.65 -17.28
CA ASP A 123 7.04 -2.62 -17.93
C ASP A 123 7.85 -1.35 -17.64
N ASN A 124 7.17 -0.25 -17.26
CA ASN A 124 7.84 0.97 -16.83
C ASN A 124 8.12 0.99 -15.31
N ALA A 125 7.32 0.29 -14.52
CA ALA A 125 7.47 0.27 -13.08
C ALA A 125 8.46 -0.80 -12.58
N TYR A 126 8.33 -2.03 -13.06
CA TYR A 126 9.06 -3.19 -12.55
C TYR A 126 10.25 -3.55 -13.46
N THR A 127 11.30 -2.77 -13.35
CA THR A 127 12.52 -2.88 -14.17
C THR A 127 13.76 -2.89 -13.29
N THR A 128 14.85 -3.44 -13.81
CA THR A 128 16.19 -3.36 -13.18
C THR A 128 16.76 -1.94 -13.11
N LYS A 129 16.13 -0.98 -13.77
CA LYS A 129 16.45 0.45 -13.58
C LYS A 129 15.90 0.97 -12.25
N ASN A 130 14.73 0.46 -11.83
CA ASN A 130 14.03 0.89 -10.62
C ASN A 130 14.32 -0.04 -9.43
N PHE A 131 14.62 -1.31 -9.68
CA PHE A 131 14.88 -2.32 -8.64
C PHE A 131 16.27 -2.93 -8.85
N GLU A 132 16.99 -3.16 -7.76
CA GLU A 132 18.35 -3.72 -7.80
C GLU A 132 18.37 -5.22 -8.12
N SER A 133 17.24 -5.91 -7.93
CA SER A 133 17.07 -7.33 -8.24
C SER A 133 16.28 -7.55 -9.54
N GLU A 134 16.71 -8.48 -10.38
CA GLU A 134 15.98 -8.90 -11.60
C GLU A 134 14.64 -9.57 -11.26
N SER A 135 14.55 -10.25 -10.13
CA SER A 135 13.31 -10.86 -9.62
C SER A 135 12.34 -9.85 -9.02
N ILE A 136 12.76 -8.58 -8.84
CA ILE A 136 12.02 -7.49 -8.18
C ILE A 136 11.78 -7.76 -6.69
N THR A 137 11.38 -8.96 -6.31
CA THR A 137 11.27 -9.46 -4.94
C THR A 137 12.12 -10.70 -4.78
N GLU A 138 12.83 -10.80 -3.66
CA GLU A 138 13.64 -11.97 -3.36
C GLU A 138 13.02 -12.78 -2.21
N ILE A 139 13.28 -14.09 -2.24
CA ILE A 139 12.87 -14.99 -1.16
C ILE A 139 14.12 -15.65 -0.61
N SER A 140 14.46 -15.28 0.63
CA SER A 140 15.59 -15.85 1.38
C SER A 140 15.08 -16.89 2.38
N HIS A 141 15.72 -18.06 2.44
CA HIS A 141 15.43 -19.05 3.47
C HIS A 141 16.04 -18.59 4.80
N LEU A 142 15.25 -18.59 5.89
CA LEU A 142 15.74 -18.18 7.21
C LEU A 142 16.04 -19.39 8.10
N PHE A 143 15.03 -20.20 8.41
CA PHE A 143 15.15 -21.46 9.16
C PHE A 143 13.99 -22.39 8.77
N ASP A 144 13.95 -23.60 9.31
CA ASP A 144 13.02 -24.69 8.94
C ASP A 144 11.65 -24.23 8.43
N GLY A 145 11.44 -24.28 7.10
CA GLY A 145 10.19 -23.91 6.47
C GLY A 145 9.79 -22.44 6.58
N THR A 146 10.69 -21.56 7.01
CA THR A 146 10.47 -20.12 7.16
C THR A 146 11.28 -19.33 6.12
N TYR A 147 10.61 -18.45 5.39
CA TYR A 147 11.17 -17.67 4.28
C TYR A 147 10.93 -16.20 4.50
N MET A 148 11.94 -15.39 4.16
CA MET A 148 11.86 -13.93 4.15
C MET A 148 11.49 -13.47 2.74
N LEU A 149 10.38 -12.77 2.60
CA LEU A 149 9.99 -12.09 1.36
C LEU A 149 10.55 -10.66 1.39
N GLU A 150 11.65 -10.44 0.70
CA GLU A 150 12.36 -9.17 0.68
C GLU A 150 11.71 -8.21 -0.32
N LEU A 151 11.05 -7.18 0.20
CA LEU A 151 10.27 -6.20 -0.57
C LEU A 151 10.99 -4.84 -0.69
N TRP A 152 12.28 -4.77 -0.39
CA TRP A 152 13.02 -3.53 -0.21
C TRP A 152 14.14 -3.30 -1.23
N HIS A 153 14.17 -4.06 -2.32
CA HIS A 153 15.15 -3.89 -3.41
C HIS A 153 14.83 -2.73 -4.36
N GLY A 154 13.79 -1.95 -4.06
CA GLY A 154 13.42 -0.76 -4.82
C GLY A 154 14.24 0.48 -4.47
N PRO A 155 14.02 1.61 -5.18
CA PRO A 155 14.87 2.80 -5.12
C PRO A 155 14.88 3.51 -3.76
N THR A 156 13.92 3.23 -2.89
CA THR A 156 13.88 3.83 -1.54
C THR A 156 14.11 2.82 -0.42
N CYS A 157 14.43 1.58 -0.78
CA CYS A 157 14.76 0.49 0.13
C CYS A 157 13.64 0.17 1.14
N ALA A 158 12.39 0.21 0.67
CA ALA A 158 11.20 -0.17 1.46
C ALA A 158 10.10 -0.74 0.55
N PHE A 159 9.26 -1.64 1.09
CA PHE A 159 8.15 -2.29 0.37
C PHE A 159 7.19 -1.31 -0.33
N LYS A 160 7.19 -0.07 0.12
CA LYS A 160 6.35 0.98 -0.44
C LYS A 160 6.65 1.26 -1.91
N ASP A 161 7.87 0.96 -2.36
CA ASP A 161 8.29 1.06 -3.75
C ASP A 161 7.47 0.14 -4.66
N MET A 162 7.11 -1.05 -4.18
CA MET A 162 6.31 -2.02 -4.94
C MET A 162 5.00 -1.43 -5.48
N ALA A 163 4.43 -0.47 -4.77
CA ALA A 163 3.21 0.20 -5.19
C ALA A 163 3.44 1.63 -5.70
N LEU A 164 4.45 2.33 -5.19
CA LEU A 164 4.68 3.73 -5.55
C LEU A 164 5.47 3.92 -6.84
N GLN A 165 6.18 2.88 -7.32
CA GLN A 165 6.78 2.92 -8.64
C GLN A 165 5.74 2.76 -9.77
N ILE A 166 4.63 2.05 -9.53
CA ILE A 166 3.59 1.87 -10.55
C ILE A 166 2.42 2.85 -10.45
N LEU A 167 2.12 3.38 -9.27
CA LEU A 167 0.97 4.28 -9.05
C LEU A 167 0.94 5.49 -10.01
N PRO A 168 2.06 6.17 -10.33
CA PRO A 168 2.04 7.28 -11.28
C PRO A 168 1.57 6.86 -12.67
N TYR A 169 1.98 5.69 -13.14
CA TYR A 169 1.53 5.14 -14.43
C TYR A 169 0.04 4.79 -14.41
N PHE A 170 -0.44 4.18 -13.32
CA PHE A 170 -1.87 3.95 -13.16
C PHE A 170 -2.66 5.26 -13.15
N LEU A 171 -2.21 6.29 -12.42
CA LEU A 171 -2.89 7.58 -12.34
C LEU A 171 -2.94 8.28 -13.70
N THR A 172 -1.83 8.36 -14.42
CA THR A 172 -1.78 9.03 -15.71
C THR A 172 -2.56 8.28 -16.79
N THR A 173 -2.51 6.95 -16.79
CA THR A 173 -3.32 6.11 -17.68
C THR A 173 -4.81 6.24 -17.35
N SER A 174 -5.18 6.20 -16.06
CA SER A 174 -6.54 6.43 -15.59
C SER A 174 -7.09 7.79 -16.01
N ALA A 175 -6.30 8.85 -15.82
CA ALA A 175 -6.69 10.20 -16.21
C ALA A 175 -7.00 10.30 -17.72
N LYS A 176 -6.14 9.74 -18.56
CA LYS A 176 -6.36 9.66 -20.02
C LYS A 176 -7.64 8.89 -20.35
N LYS A 177 -7.86 7.76 -19.70
CA LYS A 177 -9.02 6.88 -19.92
C LYS A 177 -10.36 7.54 -19.59
N ILE A 178 -10.42 8.33 -18.53
CA ILE A 178 -11.63 9.08 -18.14
C ILE A 178 -11.70 10.48 -18.79
N ASN A 179 -10.82 10.76 -19.76
CA ASN A 179 -10.71 12.07 -20.43
C ASN A 179 -10.54 13.25 -19.45
N LEU A 180 -9.74 13.05 -18.42
CA LEU A 180 -9.42 14.08 -17.44
C LEU A 180 -8.27 14.96 -17.95
N ASP A 181 -8.60 16.14 -18.43
CA ASP A 181 -7.61 17.16 -18.89
C ASP A 181 -7.21 18.07 -17.72
N LYS A 182 -6.62 17.47 -16.68
CA LYS A 182 -6.16 18.20 -15.48
C LYS A 182 -4.83 17.64 -15.00
N LYS A 183 -3.96 18.53 -14.53
CA LYS A 183 -2.73 18.15 -13.81
C LYS A 183 -3.09 17.57 -12.45
N ILE A 184 -2.55 16.41 -12.12
CA ILE A 184 -2.81 15.74 -10.82
C ILE A 184 -1.80 16.23 -9.79
N VAL A 185 -2.29 16.83 -8.71
CA VAL A 185 -1.49 17.32 -7.58
C VAL A 185 -1.59 16.35 -6.42
N ILE A 186 -0.46 15.81 -6.02
CA ILE A 186 -0.34 14.88 -4.91
C ILE A 186 0.22 15.60 -3.69
N LEU A 187 -0.50 15.59 -2.57
CA LEU A 187 0.00 16.05 -1.29
C LEU A 187 0.17 14.87 -0.35
N VAL A 188 1.33 14.78 0.28
CA VAL A 188 1.66 13.70 1.23
C VAL A 188 2.16 14.28 2.54
N ALA A 189 1.54 13.90 3.64
CA ALA A 189 2.15 14.01 4.97
C ALA A 189 2.83 12.67 5.30
N THR A 190 4.07 12.73 5.78
CA THR A 190 4.87 11.52 6.02
C THR A 190 5.68 11.60 7.31
N SER A 191 5.86 10.44 7.95
CA SER A 191 6.86 10.23 9.00
C SER A 191 8.20 9.65 8.46
N GLY A 192 8.36 9.61 7.11
CA GLY A 192 9.61 9.13 6.48
C GLY A 192 9.38 8.38 5.16
N ASP A 193 9.30 7.05 5.19
CA ASP A 193 9.35 6.17 4.01
C ASP A 193 8.31 6.44 2.93
N THR A 194 7.05 6.68 3.31
CA THR A 194 5.97 6.89 2.32
C THR A 194 6.22 8.14 1.49
N GLY A 195 6.68 9.23 2.13
CA GLY A 195 6.98 10.46 1.43
C GLY A 195 8.12 10.28 0.44
N LYS A 196 9.22 9.66 0.86
CA LYS A 196 10.35 9.40 -0.03
C LYS A 196 9.97 8.49 -1.20
N ALA A 197 9.25 7.40 -0.94
CA ALA A 197 8.83 6.48 -2.00
C ALA A 197 7.87 7.15 -2.99
N ALA A 198 6.97 8.04 -2.51
CA ALA A 198 6.09 8.81 -3.38
C ALA A 198 6.87 9.83 -4.22
N LEU A 199 7.82 10.55 -3.62
CA LEU A 199 8.69 11.48 -4.36
C LEU A 199 9.45 10.77 -5.49
N GLU A 200 10.00 9.60 -5.22
CA GLU A 200 10.76 8.85 -6.23
C GLU A 200 9.87 8.33 -7.35
N GLY A 201 8.70 7.76 -7.01
CA GLY A 201 7.77 7.25 -8.01
C GLY A 201 7.17 8.32 -8.92
N PHE A 202 6.87 9.51 -8.37
CA PHE A 202 6.29 10.63 -9.13
C PHE A 202 7.32 11.55 -9.79
N LYS A 203 8.61 11.35 -9.53
CA LYS A 203 9.70 12.13 -10.10
C LYS A 203 9.59 12.23 -11.63
N ASP A 204 9.47 13.46 -12.14
CA ASP A 204 9.40 13.79 -13.56
C ASP A 204 8.29 13.08 -14.36
N VAL A 205 7.24 12.58 -13.69
CA VAL A 205 6.07 12.02 -14.35
C VAL A 205 5.19 13.16 -14.89
N GLU A 206 5.03 13.20 -16.21
CA GLU A 206 4.25 14.22 -16.91
C GLU A 206 2.79 14.25 -16.42
N GLY A 207 2.21 15.46 -16.33
CA GLY A 207 0.83 15.63 -15.85
C GLY A 207 0.66 15.52 -14.34
N THR A 208 1.75 15.36 -13.58
CA THR A 208 1.70 15.27 -12.12
C THR A 208 2.53 16.34 -11.42
N GLN A 209 2.20 16.63 -10.18
CA GLN A 209 3.02 17.38 -9.22
C GLN A 209 2.88 16.76 -7.85
N ILE A 210 3.99 16.62 -7.14
CA ILE A 210 3.97 16.08 -5.79
C ILE A 210 4.63 17.03 -4.80
N MET A 211 3.98 17.19 -3.63
CA MET A 211 4.54 17.90 -2.49
C MET A 211 4.46 17.04 -1.24
N VAL A 212 5.58 16.93 -0.54
CA VAL A 212 5.71 16.14 0.68
C VAL A 212 6.00 17.04 1.86
N PHE A 213 5.20 16.88 2.91
CA PHE A 213 5.36 17.54 4.19
C PHE A 213 5.79 16.53 5.24
N TYR A 214 6.83 16.84 6.00
CA TYR A 214 7.32 15.99 7.07
C TYR A 214 7.59 16.82 8.35
N PRO A 215 7.45 16.26 9.55
CA PRO A 215 7.77 16.97 10.77
C PRO A 215 9.28 17.25 10.84
N GLU A 216 9.65 18.46 11.23
CA GLU A 216 11.06 18.87 11.35
C GLU A 216 11.85 17.95 12.30
N GLN A 217 11.15 17.43 13.33
CA GLN A 217 11.65 16.45 14.26
C GLN A 217 10.81 15.17 14.18
N GLY A 218 11.45 13.98 14.33
CA GLY A 218 10.74 12.71 14.34
C GLY A 218 10.84 11.87 13.06
N VAL A 219 11.65 12.32 12.06
CA VAL A 219 12.13 11.47 10.95
C VAL A 219 13.60 11.13 11.17
N SER A 220 14.05 9.92 10.77
CA SER A 220 15.46 9.58 10.90
C SER A 220 16.33 10.47 10.01
N PRO A 221 17.63 10.69 10.37
CA PRO A 221 18.55 11.47 9.54
C PRO A 221 18.61 10.95 8.11
N MET A 222 18.62 9.63 7.92
CA MET A 222 18.63 8.99 6.61
C MET A 222 17.36 9.29 5.81
N GLN A 223 16.19 9.15 6.42
CA GLN A 223 14.90 9.47 5.76
C GLN A 223 14.81 10.96 5.39
N LYS A 224 15.25 11.85 6.29
CA LYS A 224 15.33 13.28 6.01
C LYS A 224 16.24 13.54 4.82
N ARG A 225 17.45 12.95 4.82
CA ARG A 225 18.41 13.10 3.73
C ARG A 225 17.85 12.62 2.40
N GLN A 226 17.20 11.46 2.37
CA GLN A 226 16.53 10.94 1.17
C GLN A 226 15.49 11.92 0.60
N MET A 227 14.73 12.63 1.45
CA MET A 227 13.71 13.59 0.99
C MET A 227 14.31 14.92 0.54
N ILE A 228 15.21 15.52 1.30
CA ILE A 228 15.76 16.86 0.98
C ILE A 228 16.70 16.84 -0.22
N THR A 229 17.25 15.69 -0.60
CA THR A 229 18.09 15.51 -1.79
C THR A 229 17.32 15.05 -3.01
N GLN A 230 15.97 14.92 -2.92
CA GLN A 230 15.14 14.43 -4.02
C GLN A 230 15.33 15.25 -5.29
N GLU A 231 15.53 14.58 -6.41
CA GLU A 231 15.59 15.15 -7.75
C GLU A 231 14.20 15.18 -8.40
N GLY A 232 14.09 15.91 -9.47
CA GLY A 232 12.85 16.05 -10.28
C GLY A 232 12.37 17.49 -10.36
N SER A 233 11.69 17.82 -11.45
CA SER A 233 11.18 19.17 -11.74
C SER A 233 9.78 19.42 -11.15
N ASN A 234 9.04 18.33 -10.90
CA ASN A 234 7.65 18.34 -10.44
C ASN A 234 7.50 17.95 -8.95
N VAL A 235 8.59 18.01 -8.17
CA VAL A 235 8.60 17.62 -6.75
C VAL A 235 8.83 18.83 -5.84
N GLY A 236 8.17 18.83 -4.69
CA GLY A 236 8.36 19.79 -3.60
C GLY A 236 8.46 19.06 -2.25
N VAL A 237 9.37 19.55 -1.38
CA VAL A 237 9.56 18.97 -0.04
C VAL A 237 9.65 20.10 0.96
N CYS A 238 8.95 19.96 2.09
CA CYS A 238 8.93 20.98 3.12
C CYS A 238 8.84 20.35 4.51
N ALA A 239 9.72 20.79 5.42
CA ALA A 239 9.61 20.48 6.82
C ALA A 239 8.54 21.37 7.49
N ILE A 240 7.82 20.82 8.45
CA ILE A 240 6.83 21.53 9.26
C ILE A 240 7.32 21.60 10.70
N LYS A 241 7.33 22.81 11.27
CA LYS A 241 7.56 23.01 12.71
C LYS A 241 6.38 22.50 13.49
N GLY A 242 6.46 21.26 13.92
CA GLY A 242 5.40 20.51 14.58
C GLY A 242 5.66 19.01 14.51
N ASN A 243 4.65 18.23 14.85
CA ASN A 243 4.69 16.78 14.81
C ASN A 243 4.01 16.22 13.52
N PHE A 244 3.96 14.89 13.41
CA PHE A 244 3.35 14.22 12.26
C PHE A 244 1.83 14.52 12.13
N ASP A 245 1.12 14.65 13.25
CA ASP A 245 -0.31 14.99 13.24
C ASP A 245 -0.54 16.40 12.70
N ASP A 246 0.39 17.35 12.96
CA ASP A 246 0.33 18.69 12.40
C ASP A 246 0.47 18.67 10.88
N CYS A 247 1.41 17.87 10.34
CA CYS A 247 1.55 17.66 8.91
C CYS A 247 0.27 17.06 8.30
N GLN A 248 -0.27 16.01 8.93
CA GLN A 248 -1.48 15.34 8.47
C GLN A 248 -2.71 16.24 8.47
N ASN A 249 -2.92 16.97 9.57
CA ASN A 249 -4.04 17.89 9.70
C ASN A 249 -3.91 19.07 8.74
N GLY A 250 -2.69 19.57 8.50
CA GLY A 250 -2.41 20.58 7.50
C GLY A 250 -2.79 20.13 6.08
N VAL A 251 -2.34 18.93 5.68
CA VAL A 251 -2.70 18.34 4.38
C VAL A 251 -4.21 18.14 4.27
N LYS A 252 -4.88 17.57 5.30
CA LYS A 252 -6.34 17.39 5.30
C LYS A 252 -7.09 18.72 5.15
N SER A 253 -6.64 19.75 5.86
CA SER A 253 -7.22 21.10 5.76
C SER A 253 -7.13 21.66 4.34
N ILE A 254 -5.99 21.48 3.68
CA ILE A 254 -5.79 21.90 2.29
C ILE A 254 -6.71 21.14 1.34
N PHE A 255 -6.84 19.82 1.51
CA PHE A 255 -7.74 18.98 0.69
C PHE A 255 -9.21 19.37 0.79
N THR A 256 -9.64 19.91 1.94
CA THR A 256 -11.03 20.29 2.19
C THR A 256 -11.32 21.77 1.93
N ASP A 257 -10.29 22.59 1.69
CA ASP A 257 -10.40 24.03 1.45
C ASP A 257 -11.03 24.32 0.07
N ASN A 258 -12.21 24.93 0.08
CA ASN A 258 -12.95 25.23 -1.15
C ASN A 258 -12.29 26.33 -2.00
N ASP A 259 -11.56 27.28 -1.40
CA ASP A 259 -10.85 28.32 -2.14
C ASP A 259 -9.67 27.73 -2.91
N ILE A 260 -8.96 26.78 -2.30
CA ILE A 260 -7.87 26.07 -2.98
C ILE A 260 -8.44 25.21 -4.11
N LYS A 261 -9.53 24.48 -3.87
CA LYS A 261 -10.18 23.67 -4.91
C LYS A 261 -10.60 24.53 -6.11
N ALA A 262 -11.17 25.70 -5.86
CA ALA A 262 -11.55 26.63 -6.94
C ALA A 262 -10.33 27.15 -7.72
N LYS A 263 -9.23 27.48 -7.03
CA LYS A 263 -7.98 27.88 -7.69
C LYS A 263 -7.38 26.76 -8.53
N LEU A 264 -7.35 25.54 -8.02
CA LEU A 264 -6.90 24.36 -8.77
C LEU A 264 -7.75 24.13 -10.01
N GLU A 265 -9.08 24.20 -9.89
CA GLU A 265 -10.01 24.04 -11.01
C GLU A 265 -9.73 25.08 -12.10
N ASN A 266 -9.59 26.36 -11.73
CA ASN A 266 -9.24 27.44 -12.66
C ASN A 266 -7.86 27.23 -13.31
N GLY A 267 -6.92 26.58 -12.63
CA GLY A 267 -5.61 26.21 -13.15
C GLY A 267 -5.57 24.86 -13.89
N SER A 268 -6.71 24.25 -14.19
CA SER A 268 -6.80 22.89 -14.77
C SER A 268 -6.03 21.86 -13.95
N MET A 269 -6.18 21.89 -12.64
CA MET A 269 -5.53 20.98 -11.69
C MET A 269 -6.56 20.30 -10.79
N MET A 270 -6.20 19.16 -10.19
CA MET A 270 -6.98 18.52 -9.14
C MET A 270 -6.09 17.82 -8.14
N PHE A 271 -6.59 17.67 -6.91
CA PHE A 271 -5.93 16.82 -5.93
C PHE A 271 -6.22 15.33 -6.18
N SER A 272 -5.23 14.52 -5.90
CA SER A 272 -5.36 13.08 -5.71
C SER A 272 -4.45 12.61 -4.56
N SER A 273 -4.57 11.35 -4.17
CA SER A 273 -3.86 10.80 -3.03
C SER A 273 -2.93 9.67 -3.44
N ALA A 274 -1.68 9.75 -2.97
CA ALA A 274 -0.73 8.64 -3.01
C ALA A 274 -0.65 7.87 -1.67
N ASN A 275 -1.58 8.07 -0.75
CA ASN A 275 -1.63 7.35 0.53
C ASN A 275 -2.08 5.89 0.33
N SER A 276 -1.87 5.05 1.35
CA SER A 276 -2.23 3.62 1.31
C SER A 276 -3.73 3.34 1.12
N ILE A 277 -4.58 4.37 1.28
CA ILE A 277 -6.02 4.29 1.04
C ILE A 277 -6.41 4.25 -0.44
N ASN A 278 -5.55 4.72 -1.36
CA ASN A 278 -5.80 4.63 -2.79
C ASN A 278 -5.75 3.17 -3.24
N TRP A 279 -6.76 2.72 -4.04
CA TRP A 279 -6.78 1.37 -4.59
C TRP A 279 -5.55 1.06 -5.43
N GLY A 280 -5.05 2.03 -6.20
CA GLY A 280 -3.82 1.92 -6.98
C GLY A 280 -2.54 1.69 -6.13
N ARG A 281 -2.63 1.88 -4.79
CA ARG A 281 -1.60 1.52 -3.82
C ARG A 281 -1.81 0.13 -3.21
N LEU A 282 -3.05 -0.36 -3.17
CA LEU A 282 -3.35 -1.66 -2.59
C LEU A 282 -3.16 -2.79 -3.59
N VAL A 283 -3.70 -2.65 -4.81
CA VAL A 283 -3.68 -3.74 -5.80
C VAL A 283 -2.26 -4.21 -6.16
N PRO A 284 -1.22 -3.36 -6.26
CA PRO A 284 0.14 -3.84 -6.53
C PRO A 284 0.72 -4.72 -5.41
N GLN A 285 0.20 -4.57 -4.20
CA GLN A 285 0.66 -5.38 -3.08
C GLN A 285 0.12 -6.82 -3.10
N ILE A 286 -0.96 -7.08 -3.81
CA ILE A 286 -1.48 -8.44 -4.02
C ILE A 286 -0.49 -9.26 -4.84
N VAL A 287 0.17 -8.61 -5.80
CA VAL A 287 1.09 -9.25 -6.76
C VAL A 287 2.22 -10.01 -6.07
N TYR A 288 2.90 -9.39 -5.10
CA TYR A 288 4.05 -10.03 -4.49
C TYR A 288 3.68 -11.25 -3.64
N TYR A 289 2.46 -11.37 -3.12
CA TYR A 289 2.00 -12.58 -2.45
C TYR A 289 1.63 -13.71 -3.41
N VAL A 290 0.99 -13.38 -4.53
CA VAL A 290 0.75 -14.35 -5.60
C VAL A 290 2.08 -14.81 -6.20
N SER A 291 2.99 -13.87 -6.46
CA SER A 291 4.32 -14.13 -7.01
C SER A 291 5.18 -14.99 -6.07
N SER A 292 5.20 -14.67 -4.77
CA SER A 292 5.99 -15.44 -3.79
C SER A 292 5.49 -16.88 -3.64
N TYR A 293 4.19 -17.10 -3.68
CA TYR A 293 3.64 -18.46 -3.66
C TYR A 293 4.06 -19.24 -4.92
N ALA A 294 3.95 -18.63 -6.11
CA ALA A 294 4.39 -19.25 -7.36
C ALA A 294 5.90 -19.58 -7.34
N GLU A 295 6.71 -18.69 -6.78
CA GLU A 295 8.16 -18.89 -6.64
C GLU A 295 8.52 -20.03 -5.69
N LEU A 296 7.83 -20.14 -4.55
CA LEU A 296 8.03 -21.29 -3.64
C LEU A 296 7.65 -22.63 -4.27
N VAL A 297 6.59 -22.66 -5.11
CA VAL A 297 6.21 -23.86 -5.87
C VAL A 297 7.27 -24.19 -6.91
N LYS A 298 7.76 -23.18 -7.66
CA LYS A 298 8.81 -23.35 -8.67
C LYS A 298 10.09 -23.92 -8.09
N ASN A 299 10.50 -23.42 -6.95
CA ASN A 299 11.72 -23.84 -6.27
C ASN A 299 11.54 -25.10 -5.40
N GLU A 300 10.42 -25.81 -5.57
CA GLU A 300 10.10 -27.07 -4.87
C GLU A 300 10.12 -26.92 -3.32
N GLN A 301 9.96 -25.69 -2.82
CA GLN A 301 9.89 -25.42 -1.38
C GLN A 301 8.54 -25.83 -0.79
N ILE A 302 7.48 -25.75 -1.61
CA ILE A 302 6.13 -26.21 -1.30
C ILE A 302 5.55 -27.00 -2.48
N SER A 303 4.60 -27.89 -2.20
CA SER A 303 3.77 -28.50 -3.23
C SER A 303 2.66 -27.52 -3.65
N ALA A 304 2.26 -27.55 -4.93
CA ALA A 304 1.15 -26.75 -5.38
C ALA A 304 -0.17 -27.11 -4.67
N GLY A 305 -0.83 -26.15 -4.06
CA GLY A 305 -2.00 -26.32 -3.20
C GLY A 305 -1.65 -26.50 -1.71
N GLU A 306 -0.37 -26.65 -1.36
CA GLU A 306 0.07 -26.67 0.04
C GLU A 306 -0.17 -25.30 0.68
N LYS A 307 -0.77 -25.28 1.87
CA LYS A 307 -1.05 -24.04 2.59
C LYS A 307 0.21 -23.47 3.22
N ILE A 308 0.31 -22.14 3.22
CA ILE A 308 1.38 -21.39 3.89
C ILE A 308 0.80 -20.40 4.89
N ASN A 309 1.58 -20.01 5.90
CA ASN A 309 1.28 -18.83 6.70
C ASN A 309 1.97 -17.60 6.10
N ILE A 310 1.41 -16.42 6.34
CA ILE A 310 2.01 -15.14 5.97
C ILE A 310 2.06 -14.25 7.20
N VAL A 311 3.25 -13.78 7.56
CA VAL A 311 3.48 -12.85 8.69
C VAL A 311 3.79 -11.48 8.13
N VAL A 312 3.12 -10.45 8.65
CA VAL A 312 3.25 -9.08 8.12
C VAL A 312 3.44 -8.09 9.27
N PRO A 313 4.57 -7.34 9.29
CA PRO A 313 4.70 -6.20 10.17
C PRO A 313 3.69 -5.12 9.74
N THR A 314 2.76 -4.79 10.63
CA THR A 314 1.52 -4.12 10.23
C THR A 314 1.32 -2.78 10.93
N GLY A 315 1.14 -1.73 10.13
CA GLY A 315 0.65 -0.42 10.55
C GLY A 315 -0.72 -0.12 9.93
N ASN A 316 -0.75 0.54 8.77
CA ASN A 316 -2.00 0.96 8.08
C ASN A 316 -2.81 -0.19 7.43
N PHE A 317 -2.50 -1.43 7.75
CA PHE A 317 -3.20 -2.65 7.31
C PHE A 317 -3.18 -2.93 5.80
N GLY A 318 -2.55 -2.10 4.97
CA GLY A 318 -2.54 -2.27 3.51
C GLY A 318 -1.85 -3.55 3.07
N ASN A 319 -0.67 -3.84 3.62
CA ASN A 319 0.15 -4.98 3.25
C ASN A 319 -0.54 -6.31 3.63
N ILE A 320 -0.97 -6.49 4.87
CA ILE A 320 -1.65 -7.73 5.29
C ILE A 320 -3.03 -7.88 4.63
N LEU A 321 -3.72 -6.78 4.31
CA LEU A 321 -4.95 -6.81 3.53
C LEU A 321 -4.71 -7.31 2.11
N ALA A 322 -3.59 -6.93 1.48
CA ALA A 322 -3.20 -7.47 0.18
C ALA A 322 -2.96 -9.00 0.24
N ALA A 323 -2.35 -9.51 1.31
CA ALA A 323 -2.25 -10.94 1.56
C ALA A 323 -3.63 -11.61 1.73
N TYR A 324 -4.57 -10.91 2.40
CA TYR A 324 -5.95 -11.38 2.51
C TYR A 324 -6.65 -11.43 1.14
N TYR A 325 -6.46 -10.41 0.28
CA TYR A 325 -6.97 -10.45 -1.10
C TYR A 325 -6.37 -11.63 -1.88
N ALA A 326 -5.06 -11.86 -1.80
CA ALA A 326 -4.41 -13.00 -2.44
C ALA A 326 -5.01 -14.35 -1.95
N LYS A 327 -5.27 -14.49 -0.65
CA LYS A 327 -5.97 -15.65 -0.07
C LYS A 327 -7.38 -15.81 -0.66
N GLN A 328 -8.16 -14.74 -0.72
CA GLN A 328 -9.52 -14.77 -1.27
C GLN A 328 -9.53 -15.03 -2.78
N MET A 329 -8.48 -14.64 -3.51
CA MET A 329 -8.30 -14.99 -4.93
C MET A 329 -8.04 -16.48 -5.14
N GLY A 330 -7.53 -17.20 -4.15
CA GLY A 330 -7.28 -18.64 -4.23
C GLY A 330 -5.85 -19.07 -3.91
N VAL A 331 -4.96 -18.15 -3.52
CA VAL A 331 -3.64 -18.52 -2.98
C VAL A 331 -3.85 -19.31 -1.69
N PRO A 332 -3.26 -20.52 -1.56
CA PRO A 332 -3.47 -21.37 -0.39
C PRO A 332 -2.79 -20.82 0.87
N VAL A 333 -3.47 -19.89 1.55
CA VAL A 333 -2.99 -19.32 2.81
C VAL A 333 -3.74 -19.95 3.97
N ASN A 334 -2.99 -20.44 4.97
CA ASN A 334 -3.54 -20.95 6.23
C ASN A 334 -3.90 -19.78 7.15
N LYS A 335 -2.91 -19.07 7.68
CA LYS A 335 -3.08 -17.95 8.60
C LYS A 335 -2.35 -16.69 8.09
N LEU A 336 -2.96 -15.55 8.37
CA LEU A 336 -2.37 -14.22 8.26
C LEU A 336 -2.01 -13.75 9.67
N ILE A 337 -0.72 -13.56 9.94
CA ILE A 337 -0.22 -13.21 11.26
C ILE A 337 0.12 -11.72 11.26
N CYS A 338 -0.70 -10.94 11.96
CA CYS A 338 -0.54 -9.50 12.11
C CYS A 338 0.44 -9.21 13.23
N ALA A 339 1.61 -8.66 12.90
CA ALA A 339 2.61 -8.29 13.87
C ALA A 339 2.58 -6.78 14.12
N SER A 340 2.44 -6.38 15.39
CA SER A 340 2.45 -4.99 15.84
C SER A 340 3.70 -4.72 16.69
N ASN A 341 4.13 -3.45 16.77
CA ASN A 341 5.01 -3.01 17.83
C ASN A 341 4.17 -2.68 19.09
N ILE A 342 4.73 -1.97 20.06
CA ILE A 342 4.03 -1.61 21.31
C ILE A 342 2.76 -0.78 21.07
N ASN A 343 2.63 -0.12 19.92
CA ASN A 343 1.38 0.50 19.48
C ASN A 343 0.41 -0.59 18.93
N ASN A 344 -0.01 -1.48 19.81
CA ASN A 344 -0.61 -2.78 19.50
C ASN A 344 -2.14 -2.75 19.29
N VAL A 345 -2.70 -1.63 18.83
CA VAL A 345 -4.16 -1.48 18.63
C VAL A 345 -4.76 -2.56 17.72
N LEU A 346 -4.02 -2.99 16.69
CA LEU A 346 -4.46 -4.05 15.77
C LEU A 346 -4.43 -5.44 16.43
N THR A 347 -3.42 -5.71 17.25
CA THR A 347 -3.33 -6.96 18.02
C THR A 347 -4.52 -7.11 18.95
N ASP A 348 -4.82 -6.07 19.72
CA ASP A 348 -5.98 -6.08 20.61
C ASP A 348 -7.28 -6.24 19.84
N PHE A 349 -7.43 -5.52 18.72
CA PHE A 349 -8.63 -5.62 17.87
C PHE A 349 -8.84 -7.03 17.32
N ILE A 350 -7.82 -7.65 16.74
CA ILE A 350 -7.93 -9.01 16.15
C ILE A 350 -8.26 -10.03 17.23
N ASN A 351 -7.68 -9.88 18.42
CA ASN A 351 -7.87 -10.83 19.52
C ASN A 351 -9.23 -10.66 20.24
N THR A 352 -9.74 -9.42 20.34
CA THR A 352 -10.94 -9.11 21.15
C THR A 352 -12.16 -8.66 20.34
N GLY A 353 -11.96 -8.15 19.15
CA GLY A 353 -12.99 -7.49 18.33
C GLY A 353 -13.27 -6.04 18.77
N ILE A 354 -12.47 -5.49 19.68
CA ILE A 354 -12.61 -4.14 20.18
C ILE A 354 -11.48 -3.28 19.64
N TYR A 355 -11.80 -2.25 18.86
CA TYR A 355 -10.85 -1.25 18.41
C TYR A 355 -10.92 -0.04 19.34
N ASP A 356 -9.81 0.27 20.03
CA ASP A 356 -9.74 1.37 20.98
C ASP A 356 -8.47 2.18 20.77
N ARG A 357 -8.60 3.43 20.24
CA ARG A 357 -7.49 4.37 20.04
C ARG A 357 -7.18 5.24 21.25
N ASN A 358 -7.97 5.15 22.34
CA ASN A 358 -7.80 5.92 23.56
C ASN A 358 -6.69 5.31 24.41
N ARG A 359 -5.46 5.37 23.92
CA ARG A 359 -4.25 4.81 24.52
C ARG A 359 -3.05 5.72 24.26
N ASN A 360 -1.97 5.50 24.99
CA ASN A 360 -0.73 6.22 24.76
C ASN A 360 -0.16 5.87 23.37
N PHE A 361 0.45 6.87 22.74
CA PHE A 361 1.24 6.71 21.55
C PHE A 361 2.72 6.62 21.95
N TYR A 362 3.45 5.66 21.36
CA TYR A 362 4.85 5.44 21.60
C TYR A 362 5.64 5.60 20.29
N ALA A 363 6.68 6.43 20.32
CA ALA A 363 7.67 6.48 19.25
C ALA A 363 8.64 5.31 19.44
N THR A 364 8.79 4.43 18.44
CA THR A 364 9.54 3.19 18.54
C THR A 364 10.68 3.13 17.52
N CYS A 365 11.53 2.10 17.60
CA CYS A 365 12.54 1.81 16.59
C CYS A 365 11.95 1.28 15.26
N SER A 366 10.64 0.98 15.20
CA SER A 366 9.91 0.54 14.00
C SER A 366 8.82 1.56 13.58
N PRO A 367 9.19 2.79 13.18
CA PRO A 367 8.27 3.94 13.11
C PRO A 367 7.16 3.81 12.06
N SER A 368 7.29 2.95 11.04
CA SER A 368 6.21 2.73 10.06
C SER A 368 5.00 1.99 10.64
N MET A 369 5.14 1.43 11.85
CA MET A 369 4.10 0.73 12.60
C MET A 369 3.53 1.58 13.74
N ASP A 370 4.07 2.79 13.97
CA ASP A 370 3.62 3.72 15.02
C ASP A 370 2.29 4.35 14.61
N ILE A 371 1.19 3.66 14.90
CA ILE A 371 -0.16 4.10 14.56
C ILE A 371 -1.15 3.85 15.70
N LEU A 372 -2.17 4.70 15.80
CA LEU A 372 -3.36 4.47 16.61
C LEU A 372 -4.62 4.29 15.76
N ILE A 373 -4.57 4.66 14.48
CA ILE A 373 -5.66 4.47 13.51
C ILE A 373 -5.10 3.76 12.28
N SER A 374 -5.65 2.58 12.00
CA SER A 374 -5.25 1.75 10.86
C SER A 374 -6.25 1.89 9.72
N SER A 375 -5.86 2.59 8.67
CA SER A 375 -6.77 3.07 7.63
C SER A 375 -7.42 1.98 6.77
N ASN A 376 -6.67 0.93 6.39
CA ASN A 376 -7.20 -0.10 5.49
C ASN A 376 -7.98 -1.22 6.20
N LEU A 377 -8.01 -1.23 7.53
CA LEU A 377 -8.87 -2.15 8.30
C LEU A 377 -10.34 -1.98 7.91
N GLU A 378 -10.74 -0.78 7.53
CA GLU A 378 -12.08 -0.46 7.04
C GLU A 378 -12.48 -1.36 5.86
N ARG A 379 -11.57 -1.62 4.91
CA ARG A 379 -11.83 -2.51 3.77
C ARG A 379 -12.06 -3.95 4.19
N LEU A 380 -11.24 -4.47 5.12
CA LEU A 380 -11.45 -5.81 5.66
C LEU A 380 -12.82 -5.93 6.32
N LEU A 381 -13.17 -4.99 7.18
CA LEU A 381 -14.46 -5.00 7.88
C LEU A 381 -15.64 -4.90 6.91
N TYR A 382 -15.53 -4.08 5.88
CA TYR A 382 -16.55 -4.01 4.83
C TYR A 382 -16.77 -5.37 4.14
N ILE A 383 -15.68 -6.06 3.77
CA ILE A 383 -15.77 -7.41 3.16
C ILE A 383 -16.38 -8.39 4.15
N LEU A 384 -15.91 -8.44 5.40
CA LEU A 384 -16.40 -9.38 6.42
C LEU A 384 -17.87 -9.17 6.80
N THR A 385 -18.39 -7.97 6.64
CA THR A 385 -19.83 -7.67 6.88
C THR A 385 -20.73 -8.02 5.69
N GLY A 386 -20.19 -8.62 4.62
CA GLY A 386 -20.92 -8.83 3.37
C GLY A 386 -21.21 -7.52 2.64
N CYS A 387 -20.28 -6.58 2.69
CA CYS A 387 -20.37 -5.26 2.04
C CYS A 387 -21.45 -4.35 2.65
N ASN A 388 -21.60 -4.35 3.97
CA ASN A 388 -22.59 -3.54 4.68
C ASN A 388 -22.03 -2.16 5.05
N ASP A 389 -22.29 -1.15 4.23
CA ASP A 389 -21.81 0.23 4.43
C ASP A 389 -22.43 0.93 5.66
N ALA A 390 -23.64 0.53 6.07
CA ALA A 390 -24.28 1.08 7.27
C ALA A 390 -23.50 0.67 8.53
N LYS A 391 -23.03 -0.58 8.62
CA LYS A 391 -22.17 -1.05 9.71
C LYS A 391 -20.81 -0.33 9.74
N ILE A 392 -20.23 -0.08 8.59
CA ILE A 392 -18.96 0.68 8.51
C ILE A 392 -19.17 2.11 8.98
N LYS A 393 -20.24 2.78 8.55
CA LYS A 393 -20.57 4.14 9.04
C LYS A 393 -20.78 4.17 10.56
N GLU A 394 -21.48 3.17 11.12
CA GLU A 394 -21.69 3.04 12.57
C GLU A 394 -20.35 2.94 13.32
N TRP A 395 -19.49 2.00 12.95
CA TRP A 395 -18.23 1.76 13.66
C TRP A 395 -17.22 2.90 13.50
N PHE A 396 -17.04 3.40 12.28
CA PHE A 396 -16.09 4.51 12.06
C PHE A 396 -16.63 5.86 12.54
N GLY A 397 -17.94 6.04 12.61
CA GLY A 397 -18.58 7.15 13.32
C GLY A 397 -18.28 7.09 14.81
N SER A 398 -18.50 5.94 15.47
CA SER A 398 -18.15 5.72 16.86
C SER A 398 -16.65 5.93 17.14
N LEU A 399 -15.77 5.45 16.23
CA LEU A 399 -14.32 5.69 16.33
C LEU A 399 -13.98 7.19 16.28
N ALA A 400 -14.68 7.95 15.44
CA ALA A 400 -14.46 9.39 15.35
C ALA A 400 -14.92 10.13 16.61
N GLU A 401 -16.08 9.78 17.16
CA GLU A 401 -16.73 10.45 18.29
C GLU A 401 -16.13 10.03 19.63
N THR A 402 -15.97 8.71 19.84
CA THR A 402 -15.59 8.13 21.16
C THR A 402 -14.18 7.55 21.19
N GLY A 403 -13.53 7.40 20.03
CA GLY A 403 -12.24 6.75 19.90
C GLY A 403 -12.31 5.21 19.92
N LYS A 404 -13.51 4.60 19.89
CA LYS A 404 -13.68 3.17 20.11
C LYS A 404 -14.87 2.61 19.34
N TYR A 405 -14.78 1.33 18.91
CA TYR A 405 -15.91 0.51 18.49
C TYR A 405 -15.68 -0.97 18.81
N GLU A 406 -16.76 -1.76 18.78
CA GLU A 406 -16.72 -3.22 18.91
C GLU A 406 -17.49 -3.84 17.76
N VAL A 407 -16.90 -4.88 17.16
CA VAL A 407 -17.56 -5.66 16.10
C VAL A 407 -18.40 -6.81 16.67
N SER A 408 -19.39 -7.29 15.89
CA SER A 408 -20.26 -8.40 16.31
C SER A 408 -19.47 -9.71 16.47
N ASP A 409 -20.03 -10.65 17.24
CA ASP A 409 -19.40 -11.95 17.48
C ASP A 409 -19.18 -12.76 16.20
N ASP A 410 -20.02 -12.59 15.18
CA ASP A 410 -19.81 -13.25 13.89
C ASP A 410 -18.57 -12.71 13.17
N ILE A 411 -18.33 -11.39 13.22
CA ILE A 411 -17.10 -10.79 12.69
C ILE A 411 -15.88 -11.24 13.48
N LYS A 412 -15.98 -11.33 14.82
CA LYS A 412 -14.90 -11.88 15.67
C LYS A 412 -14.52 -13.31 15.26
N LYS A 413 -15.51 -14.17 14.93
CA LYS A 413 -15.26 -15.53 14.44
C LYS A 413 -14.53 -15.53 13.10
N LEU A 414 -14.98 -14.69 12.13
CA LEU A 414 -14.34 -14.57 10.82
C LEU A 414 -12.90 -14.04 10.94
N LEU A 415 -12.65 -13.05 11.80
CA LEU A 415 -11.30 -12.58 12.09
C LEU A 415 -10.41 -13.72 12.58
N LYS A 416 -10.85 -14.48 13.60
CA LYS A 416 -10.08 -15.59 14.18
C LYS A 416 -9.89 -16.76 13.21
N GLN A 417 -10.75 -16.92 12.21
CA GLN A 417 -10.59 -17.95 11.19
C GLN A 417 -9.35 -17.71 10.34
N ASP A 418 -9.11 -16.47 9.92
CA ASP A 418 -8.07 -16.12 8.97
C ASP A 418 -6.85 -15.45 9.60
N PHE A 419 -7.03 -14.75 10.73
CA PHE A 419 -5.99 -13.94 11.35
C PHE A 419 -5.56 -14.46 12.71
N CYS A 420 -4.27 -14.24 13.01
CA CYS A 420 -3.68 -14.25 14.34
C CYS A 420 -2.95 -12.92 14.54
N ALA A 421 -2.70 -12.51 15.79
CA ALA A 421 -2.00 -11.26 16.04
C ALA A 421 -1.19 -11.31 17.33
N GLY A 422 -0.03 -10.67 17.30
CA GLY A 422 0.87 -10.51 18.43
C GLY A 422 1.60 -9.15 18.33
N PHE A 423 2.37 -8.83 19.36
CA PHE A 423 3.17 -7.61 19.38
C PHE A 423 4.48 -7.83 20.15
N CYS A 424 5.46 -6.95 19.92
CA CYS A 424 6.65 -6.86 20.74
C CYS A 424 7.09 -5.40 20.96
N ASP A 425 7.87 -5.17 22.00
CA ASP A 425 8.48 -3.88 22.29
C ASP A 425 9.86 -3.72 21.62
N ASP A 426 10.52 -2.57 21.85
CA ASP A 426 11.82 -2.28 21.26
C ASP A 426 12.93 -3.18 21.80
N ASN A 427 12.84 -3.64 23.06
CA ASN A 427 13.85 -4.54 23.65
C ASN A 427 13.75 -5.92 22.98
N ASP A 428 12.55 -6.47 22.85
CA ASP A 428 12.31 -7.72 22.13
C ASP A 428 12.69 -7.62 20.66
N THR A 429 12.43 -6.46 20.03
CA THR A 429 12.83 -6.18 18.64
C THR A 429 14.35 -6.26 18.49
N LYS A 430 15.12 -5.55 19.34
CA LYS A 430 16.58 -5.58 19.31
C LYS A 430 17.14 -6.96 19.64
N ALA A 431 16.60 -7.65 20.65
CA ALA A 431 17.00 -9.01 20.99
C ALA A 431 16.75 -9.98 19.81
N THR A 432 15.68 -9.78 19.06
CA THR A 432 15.36 -10.57 17.87
C THR A 432 16.32 -10.31 16.73
N ILE A 433 16.68 -9.04 16.44
CA ILE A 433 17.71 -8.69 15.45
C ILE A 433 19.01 -9.42 15.76
N LYS A 434 19.48 -9.31 17.02
CA LYS A 434 20.72 -9.97 17.44
C LYS A 434 20.66 -11.47 17.28
N LYS A 435 19.56 -12.10 17.72
CA LYS A 435 19.37 -13.56 17.60
C LYS A 435 19.42 -14.03 16.15
N ILE A 436 18.69 -13.35 15.24
CA ILE A 436 18.66 -13.69 13.82
C ILE A 436 20.04 -13.53 13.19
N PHE A 437 20.74 -12.47 13.55
CA PHE A 437 22.10 -12.21 13.08
C PHE A 437 23.07 -13.31 13.54
N ASP A 438 23.07 -13.65 14.84
CA ASP A 438 24.01 -14.62 15.44
C ASP A 438 23.71 -16.07 14.97
N GLU A 439 22.42 -16.46 14.86
CA GLU A 439 22.04 -17.86 14.60
C GLU A 439 21.93 -18.18 13.10
N TYR A 440 21.52 -17.18 12.27
CA TYR A 440 21.19 -17.43 10.86
C TYR A 440 22.02 -16.57 9.89
N SER A 441 22.93 -15.71 10.39
CA SER A 441 23.71 -14.78 9.58
C SER A 441 22.82 -13.90 8.66
N TYR A 442 21.60 -13.61 9.11
CA TYR A 442 20.67 -12.73 8.40
C TYR A 442 20.50 -11.41 9.14
N THR A 443 20.66 -10.31 8.45
CA THR A 443 20.49 -8.97 9.01
C THR A 443 19.15 -8.39 8.57
N CYS A 444 18.22 -8.23 9.50
CA CYS A 444 16.91 -7.64 9.21
C CYS A 444 16.77 -6.24 9.80
N ASP A 445 15.82 -5.48 9.25
CA ASP A 445 15.40 -4.21 9.82
C ASP A 445 14.48 -4.40 11.04
N THR A 446 14.22 -3.31 11.74
CA THR A 446 13.43 -3.32 12.99
C THR A 446 11.99 -3.79 12.80
N HIS A 447 11.34 -3.45 11.67
CA HIS A 447 9.97 -3.89 11.37
C HIS A 447 9.91 -5.38 11.10
N THR A 448 10.86 -5.89 10.33
CA THR A 448 11.00 -7.32 10.05
C THR A 448 11.25 -8.11 11.33
N ALA A 449 12.08 -7.58 12.24
CA ALA A 449 12.34 -8.20 13.54
C ALA A 449 11.06 -8.33 14.40
N VAL A 450 10.20 -7.31 14.40
CA VAL A 450 8.87 -7.41 15.05
C VAL A 450 8.07 -8.58 14.48
N ALA A 451 8.05 -8.74 13.17
CA ALA A 451 7.32 -9.85 12.52
C ALA A 451 7.91 -11.22 12.91
N VAL A 452 9.23 -11.36 12.94
CA VAL A 452 9.89 -12.61 13.36
C VAL A 452 9.62 -12.93 14.82
N LYS A 453 9.65 -11.95 15.72
CA LYS A 453 9.35 -12.17 17.14
C LYS A 453 7.92 -12.67 17.32
N VAL A 454 6.95 -12.00 16.71
CA VAL A 454 5.54 -12.40 16.78
C VAL A 454 5.33 -13.79 16.17
N TYR A 455 6.02 -14.13 15.10
CA TYR A 455 5.98 -15.46 14.53
C TYR A 455 6.56 -16.52 15.47
N ASN A 456 7.70 -16.23 16.10
CA ASN A 456 8.31 -17.16 17.09
C ASN A 456 7.37 -17.43 18.26
N ASP A 457 6.68 -16.41 18.77
CA ASP A 457 5.67 -16.56 19.81
C ASP A 457 4.49 -17.41 19.33
N TYR A 458 4.00 -17.16 18.12
CA TYR A 458 2.91 -17.93 17.51
C TYR A 458 3.25 -19.42 17.39
N ILE A 459 4.43 -19.77 16.87
CA ILE A 459 4.83 -21.19 16.77
C ILE A 459 5.08 -21.84 18.13
N ALA A 460 5.59 -21.09 19.10
CA ALA A 460 5.78 -21.59 20.46
C ALA A 460 4.45 -21.89 21.15
N GLU A 461 3.42 -21.08 20.93
CA GLU A 461 2.09 -21.25 21.50
C GLU A 461 1.30 -22.35 20.79
N THR A 462 1.34 -22.41 19.46
CA THR A 462 0.45 -23.27 18.66
C THR A 462 1.09 -24.59 18.23
N GLY A 463 2.41 -24.66 18.17
CA GLY A 463 3.13 -25.79 17.57
C GLY A 463 2.90 -25.93 16.05
N ASP A 464 2.40 -24.88 15.37
CA ASP A 464 2.15 -24.87 13.93
C ASP A 464 3.46 -25.01 13.15
N LYS A 465 3.51 -26.00 12.23
CA LYS A 465 4.66 -26.29 11.38
C LYS A 465 4.41 -25.93 9.91
N THR A 466 3.35 -25.20 9.64
CA THR A 466 3.02 -24.74 8.30
C THR A 466 4.13 -23.83 7.78
N LYS A 467 4.62 -24.09 6.58
CA LYS A 467 5.64 -23.24 5.95
C LYS A 467 5.16 -21.80 5.91
N THR A 468 6.07 -20.89 6.18
CA THR A 468 5.72 -19.49 6.48
C THR A 468 6.56 -18.52 5.68
N ILE A 469 5.90 -17.51 5.11
CA ILE A 469 6.53 -16.33 4.53
C ILE A 469 6.43 -15.18 5.53
N ILE A 470 7.55 -14.53 5.83
CA ILE A 470 7.61 -13.30 6.61
C ILE A 470 7.92 -12.14 5.67
N ALA A 471 7.07 -11.13 5.63
CA ALA A 471 7.31 -9.94 4.81
C ALA A 471 8.44 -9.10 5.40
N SER A 472 9.60 -9.06 4.74
CA SER A 472 10.72 -8.17 5.05
C SER A 472 10.50 -6.86 4.33
N THR A 473 10.15 -5.82 5.09
CA THR A 473 9.53 -4.60 4.55
C THR A 473 10.46 -3.42 4.35
N ALA A 474 11.68 -3.48 4.88
CA ALA A 474 12.68 -2.44 4.68
C ALA A 474 14.11 -3.01 4.74
N SER A 475 15.04 -2.32 4.09
CA SER A 475 16.46 -2.62 4.21
C SER A 475 16.97 -2.26 5.61
N PRO A 476 17.82 -3.11 6.23
CA PRO A 476 18.43 -2.83 7.53
C PRO A 476 19.25 -1.53 7.52
N TYR A 477 19.81 -1.14 6.39
CA TYR A 477 20.58 0.09 6.24
C TYR A 477 19.76 1.39 6.45
N LYS A 478 18.44 1.33 6.38
CA LYS A 478 17.57 2.48 6.71
C LYS A 478 17.45 2.73 8.21
N PHE A 479 17.78 1.74 9.01
CA PHE A 479 17.68 1.74 10.46
C PHE A 479 19.01 1.33 11.11
N SER A 480 20.13 1.70 10.47
CA SER A 480 21.50 1.29 10.83
C SER A 480 21.80 1.50 12.31
N ALA A 481 21.38 2.63 12.89
CA ALA A 481 21.59 2.92 14.32
C ALA A 481 20.97 1.84 15.22
N SER A 482 19.68 1.52 15.02
CA SER A 482 18.98 0.53 15.84
C SER A 482 19.47 -0.90 15.58
N VAL A 483 19.85 -1.21 14.33
CA VAL A 483 20.37 -2.54 13.96
C VAL A 483 21.77 -2.74 14.56
N LEU A 484 22.67 -1.75 14.48
CA LEU A 484 23.99 -1.80 15.10
C LEU A 484 23.90 -1.85 16.63
N GLU A 485 23.00 -1.05 17.23
CA GLU A 485 22.76 -1.12 18.67
C GLU A 485 22.33 -2.53 19.11
N ALA A 486 21.49 -3.19 18.31
CA ALA A 486 21.07 -4.56 18.58
C ALA A 486 22.24 -5.56 18.47
N ILE A 487 23.09 -5.44 17.44
CA ILE A 487 24.21 -6.36 17.19
C ILE A 487 25.33 -6.13 18.20
N ASP A 488 25.74 -4.88 18.41
CA ASP A 488 26.90 -4.51 19.23
C ASP A 488 26.54 -4.37 20.73
N GLY A 489 25.26 -4.27 21.08
CA GLY A 489 24.77 -4.08 22.45
C GLY A 489 24.85 -2.64 22.95
N SER A 490 25.20 -1.67 22.10
CA SER A 490 25.26 -0.24 22.43
C SER A 490 24.97 0.63 21.21
N ALA A 491 24.34 1.77 21.43
CA ALA A 491 24.09 2.73 20.36
C ALA A 491 25.44 3.28 19.81
N PRO A 492 25.63 3.32 18.48
CA PRO A 492 26.86 3.85 17.89
C PRO A 492 26.93 5.38 18.04
N GLU A 493 28.09 5.89 18.44
CA GLU A 493 28.39 7.34 18.53
C GLU A 493 29.12 7.84 17.28
N ILE A 494 28.66 7.46 16.09
CA ILE A 494 29.25 7.81 14.79
C ILE A 494 28.18 8.37 13.88
N ASP A 495 28.57 9.00 12.77
CA ASP A 495 27.59 9.55 11.82
C ASP A 495 26.85 8.45 11.05
N GLU A 496 25.73 8.81 10.43
CA GLU A 496 24.81 7.89 9.76
C GLU A 496 25.49 7.10 8.61
N TYR A 497 26.47 7.70 7.92
CA TYR A 497 27.16 7.04 6.82
C TYR A 497 28.23 6.06 7.33
N ASP A 498 28.91 6.41 8.40
CA ASP A 498 29.84 5.50 9.08
C ASP A 498 29.08 4.31 9.70
N MET A 499 27.82 4.53 10.15
CA MET A 499 26.94 3.44 10.57
C MET A 499 26.63 2.48 9.42
N ILE A 500 26.38 2.98 8.21
CA ILE A 500 26.14 2.15 7.03
C ILE A 500 27.39 1.32 6.70
N GLU A 501 28.58 1.94 6.71
CA GLU A 501 29.84 1.24 6.46
C GLU A 501 30.09 0.15 7.51
N LYS A 502 29.90 0.47 8.79
CA LYS A 502 30.03 -0.49 9.89
C LYS A 502 29.01 -1.64 9.79
N LEU A 503 27.76 -1.34 9.42
CA LEU A 503 26.74 -2.38 9.21
C LEU A 503 27.08 -3.30 8.04
N TYR A 504 27.70 -2.77 6.98
CA TYR A 504 28.23 -3.56 5.88
C TYR A 504 29.35 -4.52 6.34
N GLU A 505 30.26 -4.05 7.20
CA GLU A 505 31.32 -4.90 7.78
C GLU A 505 30.74 -6.08 8.58
N HIS A 506 29.62 -5.87 9.28
CA HIS A 506 28.95 -6.93 10.03
C HIS A 506 28.12 -7.87 9.13
N SER A 507 27.32 -7.32 8.22
CA SER A 507 26.34 -8.08 7.47
C SER A 507 26.90 -8.76 6.22
N GLY A 508 27.92 -8.16 5.60
CA GLY A 508 28.41 -8.55 4.28
C GLY A 508 27.44 -8.30 3.11
N TYR A 509 26.24 -7.77 3.38
CA TYR A 509 25.29 -7.41 2.32
C TYR A 509 25.69 -6.12 1.65
N ALA A 510 25.61 -6.06 0.33
CA ALA A 510 25.90 -4.83 -0.42
C ALA A 510 24.99 -3.68 0.04
N VAL A 511 25.62 -2.52 0.28
CA VAL A 511 24.85 -1.30 0.59
C VAL A 511 24.05 -0.89 -0.63
N PRO A 512 22.71 -0.72 -0.53
CA PRO A 512 21.90 -0.26 -1.64
C PRO A 512 22.47 1.03 -2.25
N LYS A 513 22.63 1.04 -3.57
CA LYS A 513 23.23 2.17 -4.30
C LYS A 513 22.55 3.50 -3.99
N SER A 514 21.22 3.47 -3.88
CA SER A 514 20.41 4.65 -3.56
C SER A 514 20.71 5.25 -2.19
N LEU A 515 21.17 4.46 -1.22
CA LEU A 515 21.63 4.93 0.10
C LEU A 515 23.09 5.36 0.08
N ALA A 516 23.98 4.59 -0.56
CA ALA A 516 25.40 4.92 -0.66
C ALA A 516 25.64 6.28 -1.33
N GLU A 517 24.85 6.62 -2.36
CA GLU A 517 24.99 7.88 -3.11
C GLU A 517 24.54 9.12 -2.31
N LEU A 518 23.74 8.96 -1.25
CA LEU A 518 23.15 10.10 -0.51
C LEU A 518 24.22 11.01 0.13
N LYS A 519 25.36 10.45 0.53
CA LYS A 519 26.50 11.21 1.12
C LYS A 519 26.92 12.36 0.21
N ASN A 520 26.91 12.12 -1.10
CA ASN A 520 27.40 13.06 -2.11
C ASN A 520 26.29 13.90 -2.77
N LYS A 521 25.00 13.61 -2.51
CA LYS A 521 23.89 14.36 -3.10
C LYS A 521 23.72 15.72 -2.44
N LYS A 522 23.51 16.77 -3.24
CA LYS A 522 23.25 18.14 -2.74
C LYS A 522 21.81 18.23 -2.19
N ALA A 523 21.67 18.79 -0.99
CA ALA A 523 20.34 19.17 -0.48
C ALA A 523 19.71 20.22 -1.40
N ARG A 524 18.48 19.96 -1.85
CA ARG A 524 17.68 20.86 -2.71
C ARG A 524 16.57 21.54 -1.92
N PHE A 525 16.07 20.88 -0.88
CA PHE A 525 14.93 21.31 -0.09
C PHE A 525 15.36 21.46 1.37
N ASP A 526 15.64 22.69 1.76
CA ASP A 526 16.01 23.03 3.16
C ASP A 526 15.07 24.15 3.65
N VAL A 527 13.76 23.89 3.54
CA VAL A 527 12.72 24.83 3.93
C VAL A 527 11.93 24.22 5.08
N SER A 528 11.83 24.97 6.18
CA SER A 528 10.97 24.66 7.32
C SER A 528 10.00 25.83 7.52
N ILE A 529 8.71 25.51 7.65
CA ILE A 529 7.63 26.47 7.78
C ILE A 529 6.71 26.15 8.95
N GLU A 530 5.93 27.14 9.39
CA GLU A 530 4.84 26.91 10.32
C GLU A 530 3.65 26.20 9.63
N LYS A 531 2.88 25.44 10.40
CA LYS A 531 1.69 24.74 9.87
C LYS A 531 0.72 25.68 9.14
N SER A 532 0.56 26.91 9.60
CA SER A 532 -0.29 27.92 8.97
C SER A 532 0.16 28.34 7.58
N GLU A 533 1.43 28.14 7.22
CA GLU A 533 2.03 28.55 5.95
C GLU A 533 1.95 27.45 4.88
N MET A 534 1.47 26.24 5.23
CA MET A 534 1.39 25.09 4.30
C MET A 534 0.55 25.40 3.07
N LYS A 535 -0.56 26.13 3.23
CA LYS A 535 -1.44 26.54 2.12
C LYS A 535 -0.69 27.42 1.11
N ASP A 536 0.03 28.44 1.58
CA ASP A 536 0.79 29.35 0.75
C ASP A 536 1.96 28.64 0.05
N PHE A 537 2.60 27.71 0.75
CA PHE A 537 3.64 26.87 0.15
C PHE A 537 3.08 26.06 -1.04
N VAL A 538 1.90 25.43 -0.88
CA VAL A 538 1.25 24.67 -1.97
C VAL A 538 0.93 25.59 -3.16
N LEU A 539 0.24 26.69 -2.92
CA LEU A 539 -0.14 27.63 -3.99
C LEU A 539 1.08 28.17 -4.74
N LYS A 540 2.11 28.61 -4.01
CA LYS A 540 3.36 29.10 -4.61
C LYS A 540 4.05 28.05 -5.51
N ASN A 541 4.11 26.79 -5.06
CA ASN A 541 4.72 25.71 -5.85
C ASN A 541 3.88 25.32 -7.08
N LEU A 542 2.59 25.62 -7.08
CA LEU A 542 1.68 25.41 -8.22
C LEU A 542 1.62 26.61 -9.16
N GLY A 543 2.20 27.75 -8.78
CA GLY A 543 2.12 29.00 -9.55
C GLY A 543 0.73 29.67 -9.49
N LEU A 544 0.01 29.48 -8.37
CA LEU A 544 -1.37 29.96 -8.13
C LEU A 544 -1.41 31.12 -7.13
#